data_68b6291aaefd928ea7a181326a794d0a
#
_entry.id   68b6291aaefd928ea7a181326a794d0a
#
_cell.length_a   1.000
_cell.length_b   1.000
_cell.length_c   1.000
_cell.angle_alpha   90.00
_cell.angle_beta   90.00
_cell.angle_gamma   90.00
#
_symmetry.space_group_name_H-M   'P 1'
#
loop_
_entity.id
_entity.type
_entity.pdbx_description
1 polymer ?
#
loop_
_entity_poly.entity_id
_entity_poly.type
_entity_poly.pdbx_seq_one_letter_code
_entity_poly.pdbx_strand_id
1 'polypeptide(L)'
;MQQEISHIKPPDFLMGVRRDMMHGEIIREWSKWIIEQFIDEKSIKKDISLPVILNDINLTMGELVGKQISGDDKKEIVKAISKIVFHRVEQLNMSKAKRSNISNKIKYDLLEIYGPKPRCWLTGYQFSEEAIHNFTARKGEYLELKLPTFVDKYKPMGTNSRDLAIEVDHLYPFSLGGGDDIQNYRLICGWANKVKSNHISGYSMGTRADITNQLFPKRYYYWVVRLIGMRRKCEVENCHNNINNSELTVRSSLGDSKLVTPVSMQVVCQHHASLLSGRYVSRLIYEN
;
A
#
# COMPACT_ATOMS: atom_id res chain seq x y z
N MET A 1 15.42 -18.19 -23.65
CA MET A 1 15.42 -16.95 -22.85
C MET A 1 14.57 -17.04 -21.58
N GLN A 2 13.27 -17.43 -21.60
CA GLN A 2 12.50 -17.59 -20.36
C GLN A 2 13.00 -18.75 -19.46
N GLN A 3 13.45 -19.86 -20.03
CA GLN A 3 13.99 -21.00 -19.27
C GLN A 3 15.35 -20.70 -18.62
N GLU A 4 16.17 -19.86 -19.24
CA GLU A 4 17.47 -19.47 -18.69
C GLU A 4 17.35 -18.51 -17.51
N ILE A 5 16.35 -17.64 -17.51
CA ILE A 5 16.10 -16.68 -16.41
C ILE A 5 15.59 -17.38 -15.15
N SER A 6 14.83 -18.49 -15.28
CA SER A 6 14.26 -19.22 -14.14
C SER A 6 15.32 -19.86 -13.21
N HIS A 7 16.55 -20.07 -13.70
CA HIS A 7 17.66 -20.65 -12.95
C HIS A 7 18.61 -19.60 -12.35
N ILE A 8 18.44 -18.32 -12.73
CA ILE A 8 19.27 -17.24 -12.19
C ILE A 8 18.74 -16.87 -10.80
N LYS A 9 19.39 -17.32 -9.74
CA LYS A 9 19.23 -16.73 -8.42
C LYS A 9 19.80 -15.32 -8.46
N PRO A 10 18.97 -14.27 -8.22
CA PRO A 10 19.52 -12.94 -8.04
C PRO A 10 20.58 -12.98 -6.93
N PRO A 11 21.77 -12.44 -7.14
CA PRO A 11 22.81 -12.43 -6.12
C PRO A 11 22.28 -11.76 -4.85
N ASP A 12 22.57 -12.34 -3.69
CA ASP A 12 22.08 -11.85 -2.40
C ASP A 12 22.45 -10.38 -2.15
N PHE A 13 23.59 -9.93 -2.64
CA PHE A 13 24.02 -8.53 -2.52
C PHE A 13 23.13 -7.55 -3.30
N LEU A 14 22.47 -7.97 -4.39
CA LEU A 14 21.51 -7.14 -5.14
C LEU A 14 20.18 -7.02 -4.41
N MET A 15 19.80 -8.05 -3.67
CA MET A 15 18.53 -8.06 -2.91
C MET A 15 18.71 -7.48 -1.50
N GLY A 16 19.89 -7.65 -0.91
CA GLY A 16 20.27 -7.10 0.39
C GLY A 16 19.19 -7.31 1.46
N VAL A 17 19.03 -6.31 2.31
CA VAL A 17 18.01 -6.30 3.38
C VAL A 17 16.55 -6.28 2.89
N ARG A 18 16.34 -6.19 1.57
CA ARG A 18 15.01 -6.16 0.95
C ARG A 18 14.58 -7.53 0.39
N ARG A 19 15.43 -8.53 0.47
CA ARG A 19 15.16 -9.86 -0.06
C ARG A 19 13.86 -10.43 0.43
N ASP A 20 13.63 -10.43 1.74
CA ASP A 20 12.41 -11.01 2.34
C ASP A 20 11.15 -10.24 1.94
N MET A 21 11.25 -8.91 1.83
CA MET A 21 10.16 -8.08 1.37
C MET A 21 9.80 -8.39 -0.08
N MET A 22 10.79 -8.43 -0.97
CA MET A 22 10.58 -8.71 -2.40
C MET A 22 10.04 -10.13 -2.60
N HIS A 23 10.57 -11.10 -1.88
CA HIS A 23 10.10 -12.48 -1.91
C HIS A 23 8.64 -12.58 -1.42
N GLY A 24 8.30 -11.91 -0.32
CA GLY A 24 6.93 -11.86 0.20
C GLY A 24 5.95 -11.22 -0.79
N GLU A 25 6.35 -10.20 -1.54
CA GLU A 25 5.52 -9.60 -2.58
C GLU A 25 5.27 -10.58 -3.75
N ILE A 26 6.31 -11.28 -4.20
CA ILE A 26 6.20 -12.30 -5.27
C ILE A 26 5.25 -13.42 -4.84
N ILE A 27 5.40 -13.95 -3.63
CA ILE A 27 4.51 -15.01 -3.10
C ILE A 27 3.06 -14.51 -3.03
N ARG A 28 2.85 -13.26 -2.60
CA ARG A 28 1.50 -12.67 -2.53
C ARG A 28 0.84 -12.59 -3.90
N GLU A 29 1.56 -12.09 -4.91
CA GLU A 29 1.02 -12.00 -6.28
C GLU A 29 0.76 -13.38 -6.87
N TRP A 30 1.63 -14.33 -6.62
CA TRP A 30 1.45 -15.71 -7.04
C TRP A 30 0.23 -16.36 -6.39
N SER A 31 0.08 -16.19 -5.09
CA SER A 31 -1.08 -16.69 -4.35
C SER A 31 -2.38 -16.05 -4.85
N LYS A 32 -2.38 -14.74 -5.11
CA LYS A 32 -3.51 -14.03 -5.68
C LYS A 32 -3.87 -14.60 -7.07
N TRP A 33 -2.88 -14.75 -7.95
CA TRP A 33 -3.10 -15.31 -9.28
C TRP A 33 -3.66 -16.73 -9.21
N ILE A 34 -3.13 -17.60 -8.35
CA ILE A 34 -3.65 -18.95 -8.15
C ILE A 34 -5.13 -18.89 -7.72
N ILE A 35 -5.46 -18.05 -6.73
CA ILE A 35 -6.83 -17.90 -6.23
C ILE A 35 -7.77 -17.43 -7.35
N GLU A 36 -7.35 -16.50 -8.18
CA GLU A 36 -8.12 -15.95 -9.29
C GLU A 36 -8.44 -17.02 -10.36
N GLN A 37 -7.66 -18.11 -10.46
CA GLN A 37 -7.97 -19.23 -11.35
C GLN A 37 -9.20 -20.04 -10.88
N PHE A 38 -9.53 -20.00 -9.60
CA PHE A 38 -10.68 -20.71 -9.01
C PHE A 38 -11.92 -19.83 -8.86
N ILE A 39 -11.79 -18.52 -9.07
CA ILE A 39 -12.91 -17.57 -8.95
C ILE A 39 -13.39 -17.18 -10.35
N ASP A 40 -14.52 -17.72 -10.78
CA ASP A 40 -15.21 -17.20 -11.95
C ASP A 40 -15.91 -15.88 -11.60
N GLU A 41 -15.62 -14.79 -12.35
CA GLU A 41 -16.28 -13.49 -12.16
C GLU A 41 -17.81 -13.58 -12.26
N LYS A 42 -18.35 -14.53 -13.03
CA LYS A 42 -19.79 -14.79 -13.14
C LYS A 42 -20.35 -15.42 -11.86
N SER A 43 -19.52 -16.18 -11.16
CA SER A 43 -19.86 -16.81 -9.89
C SER A 43 -19.95 -15.81 -8.75
N ILE A 44 -19.21 -14.72 -8.81
CA ILE A 44 -19.25 -13.61 -7.83
C ILE A 44 -20.63 -12.92 -7.79
N LYS A 45 -21.45 -13.08 -8.81
CA LYS A 45 -22.79 -12.48 -8.91
C LYS A 45 -23.90 -13.35 -8.32
N LYS A 46 -23.60 -14.54 -7.83
CA LYS A 46 -24.55 -15.50 -7.27
C LYS A 46 -24.18 -15.82 -5.83
N ASP A 47 -25.15 -16.21 -5.03
CA ASP A 47 -24.95 -16.77 -3.69
C ASP A 47 -24.24 -18.12 -3.80
N ILE A 48 -22.90 -18.08 -3.78
CA ILE A 48 -22.08 -19.29 -3.89
C ILE A 48 -21.84 -19.81 -2.47
N SER A 49 -22.25 -21.07 -2.26
CA SER A 49 -22.01 -21.76 -1.01
C SER A 49 -20.60 -22.39 -0.97
N LEU A 50 -20.05 -22.53 0.22
CA LEU A 50 -18.76 -23.20 0.43
C LEU A 50 -18.70 -24.63 -0.16
N PRO A 51 -19.76 -25.46 -0.09
CA PRO A 51 -19.77 -26.77 -0.73
C PRO A 51 -19.55 -26.74 -2.24
N VAL A 52 -20.12 -25.75 -2.94
CA VAL A 52 -19.92 -25.58 -4.39
C VAL A 52 -18.46 -25.27 -4.68
N ILE A 53 -17.87 -24.32 -3.96
CA ILE A 53 -16.45 -23.96 -4.09
C ILE A 53 -15.54 -25.18 -3.80
N LEU A 54 -15.84 -25.94 -2.75
CA LEU A 54 -15.10 -27.16 -2.41
C LEU A 54 -15.10 -28.18 -3.54
N ASN A 55 -16.27 -28.39 -4.16
CA ASN A 55 -16.40 -29.33 -5.27
C ASN A 55 -15.58 -28.87 -6.49
N ASP A 56 -15.73 -27.62 -6.90
CA ASP A 56 -15.04 -27.07 -8.06
C ASP A 56 -13.52 -27.09 -7.89
N ILE A 57 -13.02 -26.69 -6.70
CA ILE A 57 -11.58 -26.76 -6.40
C ILE A 57 -11.09 -28.20 -6.37
N ASN A 58 -11.87 -29.14 -5.81
CA ASN A 58 -11.48 -30.55 -5.79
C ASN A 58 -11.37 -31.16 -7.19
N LEU A 59 -12.29 -30.80 -8.09
CA LEU A 59 -12.25 -31.23 -9.52
C LEU A 59 -11.01 -30.63 -10.20
N THR A 60 -10.82 -29.33 -10.12
CA THR A 60 -9.67 -28.63 -10.72
C THR A 60 -8.34 -29.15 -10.19
N MET A 61 -8.24 -29.37 -8.87
CA MET A 61 -7.03 -29.98 -8.27
C MET A 61 -6.82 -31.41 -8.75
N GLY A 62 -7.89 -32.16 -9.00
CA GLY A 62 -7.79 -33.49 -9.60
C GLY A 62 -7.18 -33.49 -10.99
N GLU A 63 -7.54 -32.51 -11.80
CA GLU A 63 -6.99 -32.33 -13.14
C GLU A 63 -5.53 -31.83 -13.14
N LEU A 64 -5.22 -30.86 -12.27
CA LEU A 64 -3.90 -30.23 -12.19
C LEU A 64 -2.82 -31.16 -11.61
N VAL A 65 -3.12 -31.86 -10.53
CA VAL A 65 -2.11 -32.58 -9.76
C VAL A 65 -2.16 -34.09 -9.98
N GLY A 66 -3.29 -34.61 -10.40
CA GLY A 66 -3.48 -36.02 -10.68
C GLY A 66 -3.08 -36.91 -9.48
N LYS A 67 -2.16 -37.87 -9.71
CA LYS A 67 -1.65 -38.79 -8.69
C LYS A 67 -0.34 -38.32 -8.01
N GLN A 68 0.09 -37.09 -8.23
CA GLN A 68 1.37 -36.59 -7.76
C GLN A 68 1.41 -36.32 -6.25
N ILE A 69 0.24 -36.20 -5.63
CA ILE A 69 0.10 -35.99 -4.17
C ILE A 69 -0.80 -37.06 -3.54
N SER A 70 -0.62 -37.32 -2.25
CA SER A 70 -1.47 -38.23 -1.52
C SER A 70 -2.92 -37.74 -1.45
N GLY A 71 -3.87 -38.66 -1.30
CA GLY A 71 -5.28 -38.31 -1.17
C GLY A 71 -5.58 -37.41 0.04
N ASP A 72 -4.84 -37.57 1.13
CA ASP A 72 -5.02 -36.79 2.35
C ASP A 72 -4.39 -35.38 2.19
N ASP A 73 -3.20 -35.26 1.62
CA ASP A 73 -2.60 -33.97 1.30
C ASP A 73 -3.51 -33.19 0.33
N LYS A 74 -4.05 -33.86 -0.68
CA LYS A 74 -5.01 -33.25 -1.62
C LYS A 74 -6.21 -32.66 -0.87
N LYS A 75 -6.82 -33.43 0.06
CA LYS A 75 -7.98 -32.96 0.85
C LYS A 75 -7.64 -31.71 1.67
N GLU A 76 -6.49 -31.70 2.34
CA GLU A 76 -6.06 -30.56 3.15
C GLU A 76 -5.79 -29.31 2.29
N ILE A 77 -5.15 -29.48 1.13
CA ILE A 77 -4.92 -28.39 0.17
C ILE A 77 -6.26 -27.85 -0.38
N VAL A 78 -7.16 -28.72 -0.83
CA VAL A 78 -8.49 -28.33 -1.32
C VAL A 78 -9.24 -27.55 -0.25
N LYS A 79 -9.27 -28.04 0.99
CA LYS A 79 -9.92 -27.37 2.12
C LYS A 79 -9.33 -25.99 2.42
N ALA A 80 -7.99 -25.88 2.38
CA ALA A 80 -7.31 -24.61 2.61
C ALA A 80 -7.61 -23.59 1.51
N ILE A 81 -7.47 -23.98 0.24
CA ILE A 81 -7.77 -23.13 -0.92
C ILE A 81 -9.25 -22.73 -0.90
N SER A 82 -10.16 -23.67 -0.65
CA SER A 82 -11.61 -23.39 -0.64
C SER A 82 -12.01 -22.35 0.40
N LYS A 83 -11.40 -22.38 1.59
CA LYS A 83 -11.62 -21.35 2.62
C LYS A 83 -11.15 -19.98 2.16
N ILE A 84 -9.98 -19.91 1.52
CA ILE A 84 -9.41 -18.64 1.02
C ILE A 84 -10.30 -18.10 -0.10
N VAL A 85 -10.70 -18.95 -1.06
CA VAL A 85 -11.56 -18.56 -2.17
C VAL A 85 -12.93 -18.11 -1.67
N PHE A 86 -13.55 -18.87 -0.76
CA PHE A 86 -14.85 -18.52 -0.17
C PHE A 86 -14.79 -17.15 0.53
N HIS A 87 -13.80 -16.96 1.37
CA HIS A 87 -13.59 -15.67 2.05
C HIS A 87 -13.38 -14.52 1.05
N ARG A 88 -12.66 -14.78 -0.05
CA ARG A 88 -12.47 -13.78 -1.11
C ARG A 88 -13.77 -13.46 -1.83
N VAL A 89 -14.60 -14.45 -2.13
CA VAL A 89 -15.93 -14.25 -2.72
C VAL A 89 -16.84 -13.44 -1.79
N GLU A 90 -16.86 -13.77 -0.50
CA GLU A 90 -17.59 -12.98 0.50
C GLU A 90 -17.12 -11.52 0.52
N GLN A 91 -15.81 -11.27 0.54
CA GLN A 91 -15.25 -9.92 0.49
C GLN A 91 -15.67 -9.16 -0.77
N LEU A 92 -15.62 -9.81 -1.93
CA LEU A 92 -16.04 -9.21 -3.21
C LEU A 92 -17.54 -8.91 -3.23
N ASN A 93 -18.37 -9.75 -2.63
CA ASN A 93 -19.80 -9.51 -2.49
C ASN A 93 -20.08 -8.36 -1.51
N MET A 94 -19.36 -8.28 -0.40
CA MET A 94 -19.43 -7.15 0.55
C MET A 94 -18.95 -5.84 -0.09
N SER A 95 -17.93 -5.86 -0.95
CA SER A 95 -17.40 -4.67 -1.61
C SER A 95 -18.38 -4.01 -2.59
N LYS A 96 -19.47 -4.71 -2.97
CA LYS A 96 -20.59 -4.12 -3.73
C LYS A 96 -21.52 -3.28 -2.86
N ALA A 97 -21.42 -3.38 -1.54
CA ALA A 97 -22.14 -2.50 -0.63
C ALA A 97 -21.68 -1.04 -0.87
N LYS A 98 -22.62 -0.10 -0.80
CA LYS A 98 -22.26 1.32 -0.86
C LYS A 98 -21.39 1.65 0.34
N ARG A 99 -20.22 2.23 0.06
CA ARG A 99 -19.35 2.80 1.09
C ARG A 99 -20.14 3.84 1.88
N SER A 100 -20.10 3.73 3.20
CA SER A 100 -20.75 4.71 4.08
C SER A 100 -20.01 6.04 4.02
N ASN A 101 -20.77 7.14 4.10
CA ASN A 101 -20.15 8.43 4.33
C ASN A 101 -19.61 8.49 5.76
N ILE A 102 -18.35 8.87 5.91
CA ILE A 102 -17.73 9.03 7.22
C ILE A 102 -18.38 10.21 7.94
N SER A 103 -19.08 9.92 9.02
CA SER A 103 -19.76 10.95 9.82
C SER A 103 -18.76 11.84 10.56
N ASN A 104 -19.18 13.06 10.91
CA ASN A 104 -18.34 13.94 11.74
C ASN A 104 -18.01 13.30 13.09
N LYS A 105 -18.92 12.52 13.67
CA LYS A 105 -18.64 11.78 14.91
C LYS A 105 -17.40 10.88 14.75
N ILE A 106 -17.37 10.06 13.72
CA ILE A 106 -16.21 9.19 13.43
C ILE A 106 -14.93 10.01 13.24
N LYS A 107 -15.00 11.17 12.58
CA LYS A 107 -13.85 12.06 12.41
C LYS A 107 -13.31 12.59 13.74
N TYR A 108 -14.19 12.99 14.66
CA TYR A 108 -13.81 13.43 16.00
C TYR A 108 -13.20 12.27 16.80
N ASP A 109 -13.84 11.09 16.78
CA ASP A 109 -13.32 9.88 17.45
C ASP A 109 -11.91 9.53 16.94
N LEU A 110 -11.66 9.64 15.63
CA LEU A 110 -10.34 9.42 15.05
C LEU A 110 -9.32 10.46 15.52
N LEU A 111 -9.68 11.75 15.57
CA LEU A 111 -8.77 12.79 16.08
C LEU A 111 -8.44 12.55 17.56
N GLU A 112 -9.39 12.14 18.37
CA GLU A 112 -9.17 11.79 19.77
C GLU A 112 -8.19 10.61 19.91
N ILE A 113 -8.38 9.55 19.15
CA ILE A 113 -7.48 8.38 19.13
C ILE A 113 -6.04 8.76 18.76
N TYR A 114 -5.87 9.68 17.80
CA TYR A 114 -4.55 10.12 17.33
C TYR A 114 -3.92 11.20 18.23
N GLY A 115 -4.70 11.82 19.12
CA GLY A 115 -4.26 12.83 20.07
C GLY A 115 -3.99 14.21 19.46
N PRO A 116 -3.40 15.14 20.23
CA PRO A 116 -3.36 16.57 19.88
C PRO A 116 -2.46 16.92 18.69
N LYS A 117 -1.55 16.03 18.32
CA LYS A 117 -0.62 16.21 17.18
C LYS A 117 -0.74 15.01 16.24
N PRO A 118 -1.90 14.85 15.56
CA PRO A 118 -2.14 13.69 14.72
C PRO A 118 -1.15 13.62 13.57
N ARG A 119 -0.77 12.39 13.22
CA ARG A 119 0.16 12.11 12.14
C ARG A 119 -0.45 11.15 11.12
N CYS A 120 -0.04 11.27 9.88
CA CYS A 120 -0.34 10.28 8.86
C CYS A 120 0.20 8.91 9.27
N TRP A 121 -0.66 7.92 9.37
CA TRP A 121 -0.30 6.57 9.83
C TRP A 121 0.75 5.88 8.95
N LEU A 122 0.88 6.34 7.68
CA LEU A 122 1.70 5.71 6.65
C LEU A 122 3.03 6.42 6.41
N THR A 123 3.10 7.76 6.58
CA THR A 123 4.32 8.55 6.31
C THR A 123 4.89 9.22 7.56
N GLY A 124 4.14 9.29 8.64
CA GLY A 124 4.50 10.04 9.84
C GLY A 124 4.42 11.57 9.67
N TYR A 125 3.90 12.06 8.52
CA TYR A 125 3.65 13.50 8.33
C TYR A 125 2.72 14.03 9.42
N GLN A 126 3.16 15.07 10.13
CA GLN A 126 2.35 15.74 11.14
C GLN A 126 1.40 16.72 10.46
N PHE A 127 0.10 16.57 10.71
CA PHE A 127 -0.88 17.46 10.14
C PHE A 127 -0.81 18.84 10.77
N SER A 128 -1.04 19.87 9.95
CA SER A 128 -1.14 21.26 10.43
C SER A 128 -2.47 21.51 11.16
N GLU A 129 -2.54 22.58 11.92
CA GLU A 129 -3.79 22.98 12.61
C GLU A 129 -4.91 23.26 11.62
N GLU A 130 -4.60 23.88 10.48
CA GLU A 130 -5.55 24.12 9.40
C GLU A 130 -6.09 22.81 8.81
N ALA A 131 -5.23 21.80 8.63
CA ALA A 131 -5.66 20.49 8.14
C ALA A 131 -6.57 19.76 9.15
N ILE A 132 -6.26 19.87 10.44
CA ILE A 132 -7.09 19.32 11.52
C ILE A 132 -8.46 20.02 11.55
N HIS A 133 -8.46 21.36 11.49
CA HIS A 133 -9.70 22.15 11.41
C HIS A 133 -10.54 21.72 10.19
N ASN A 134 -9.93 21.70 9.00
CA ASN A 134 -10.62 21.38 7.75
C ASN A 134 -11.20 19.96 7.74
N PHE A 135 -10.62 19.03 8.48
CA PHE A 135 -11.09 17.64 8.52
C PHE A 135 -12.51 17.51 9.08
N THR A 136 -12.89 18.40 10.02
CA THR A 136 -14.24 18.40 10.64
C THR A 136 -15.08 19.59 10.24
N ALA A 137 -14.52 20.60 9.56
CA ALA A 137 -15.20 21.82 9.15
C ALA A 137 -16.34 21.56 8.16
N ARG A 138 -17.32 22.48 8.17
CA ARG A 138 -18.40 22.50 7.18
C ARG A 138 -17.91 23.12 5.87
N LYS A 139 -18.63 22.83 4.80
CA LYS A 139 -18.36 23.47 3.51
C LYS A 139 -18.46 24.99 3.65
N GLY A 140 -17.41 25.70 3.27
CA GLY A 140 -17.30 27.16 3.37
C GLY A 140 -16.48 27.66 4.57
N GLU A 141 -16.09 26.78 5.52
CA GLU A 141 -15.28 27.12 6.69
C GLU A 141 -13.83 26.68 6.55
N TYR A 142 -13.42 26.21 5.34
CA TYR A 142 -12.08 25.68 5.11
C TYR A 142 -11.01 26.76 5.16
N LEU A 143 -9.94 26.47 5.90
CA LEU A 143 -8.74 27.28 5.96
C LEU A 143 -7.78 26.87 4.83
N GLU A 144 -7.02 27.82 4.32
CA GLU A 144 -6.01 27.56 3.32
C GLU A 144 -4.83 26.79 3.91
N LEU A 145 -4.45 25.69 3.24
CA LEU A 145 -3.28 24.91 3.63
C LEU A 145 -2.02 25.50 2.98
N LYS A 146 -1.02 25.83 3.81
CA LYS A 146 0.26 26.35 3.34
C LYS A 146 1.03 25.28 2.58
N LEU A 147 1.26 25.50 1.30
CA LEU A 147 2.02 24.59 0.45
C LEU A 147 3.53 24.91 0.56
N PRO A 148 4.40 23.89 0.63
CA PRO A 148 5.84 24.10 0.63
C PRO A 148 6.30 24.59 -0.75
N THR A 149 7.31 25.47 -0.77
CA THR A 149 7.93 25.91 -2.03
C THR A 149 8.71 24.79 -2.72
N PHE A 150 9.35 23.95 -1.91
CA PHE A 150 10.15 22.81 -2.37
C PHE A 150 9.60 21.51 -1.79
N VAL A 151 9.60 20.47 -2.60
CA VAL A 151 9.17 19.12 -2.21
C VAL A 151 10.30 18.12 -2.42
N ASP A 152 10.30 17.08 -1.59
CA ASP A 152 11.22 15.94 -1.75
C ASP A 152 10.84 15.15 -3.01
N LYS A 153 11.71 15.08 -4.01
CA LYS A 153 11.46 14.36 -5.26
C LYS A 153 11.12 12.87 -5.07
N TYR A 154 11.57 12.26 -3.98
CA TYR A 154 11.27 10.86 -3.67
C TYR A 154 9.91 10.69 -2.98
N LYS A 155 9.38 11.77 -2.42
CA LYS A 155 8.07 11.84 -1.77
C LYS A 155 7.46 13.21 -2.02
N PRO A 156 7.02 13.55 -3.25
CA PRO A 156 6.58 14.90 -3.62
C PRO A 156 5.19 15.21 -3.05
N MET A 157 5.14 15.36 -1.75
CA MET A 157 3.94 15.70 -0.99
C MET A 157 3.85 17.23 -0.84
N GLY A 158 2.65 17.79 -1.03
CA GLY A 158 2.40 19.23 -0.94
C GLY A 158 2.49 19.95 -2.29
N THR A 159 2.32 19.23 -3.39
CA THR A 159 2.18 19.84 -4.71
C THR A 159 0.83 20.54 -4.87
N ASN A 160 -0.16 20.12 -4.11
CA ASN A 160 -1.47 20.76 -4.02
C ASN A 160 -2.02 20.62 -2.57
N SER A 161 -3.07 21.38 -2.26
CA SER A 161 -3.66 21.40 -0.90
C SER A 161 -4.19 20.04 -0.46
N ARG A 162 -4.73 19.25 -1.37
CA ARG A 162 -5.24 17.91 -1.06
C ARG A 162 -4.14 16.98 -0.55
N ASP A 163 -2.91 17.12 -1.05
CA ASP A 163 -1.79 16.29 -0.64
C ASP A 163 -1.55 16.35 0.88
N LEU A 164 -1.79 17.53 1.49
CA LEU A 164 -1.57 17.80 2.91
C LEU A 164 -2.83 17.64 3.76
N ALA A 165 -3.99 17.52 3.15
CA ALA A 165 -5.27 17.35 3.84
C ALA A 165 -5.33 16.01 4.57
N ILE A 166 -6.12 15.96 5.65
CA ILE A 166 -6.46 14.71 6.33
C ILE A 166 -7.54 14.00 5.52
N GLU A 167 -7.27 12.76 5.16
CA GLU A 167 -8.26 11.83 4.62
C GLU A 167 -8.38 10.62 5.55
N VAL A 168 -9.48 9.86 5.44
CA VAL A 168 -9.65 8.59 6.14
C VAL A 168 -9.36 7.46 5.16
N ASP A 169 -8.41 6.64 5.53
CA ASP A 169 -8.01 5.44 4.78
C ASP A 169 -8.55 4.19 5.46
N HIS A 170 -8.89 3.21 4.65
CA HIS A 170 -9.15 1.86 5.12
C HIS A 170 -7.81 1.11 5.16
N LEU A 171 -7.40 0.66 6.35
CA LEU A 171 -6.17 -0.13 6.54
C LEU A 171 -6.17 -1.33 5.58
N TYR A 172 -7.26 -2.08 5.55
CA TYR A 172 -7.56 -3.04 4.49
C TYR A 172 -8.59 -2.40 3.54
N PRO A 173 -8.28 -2.27 2.24
CA PRO A 173 -9.11 -1.52 1.30
C PRO A 173 -10.57 -1.99 1.25
N PHE A 174 -11.51 -1.05 1.33
CA PHE A 174 -12.95 -1.35 1.23
C PHE A 174 -13.32 -2.10 -0.05
N SER A 175 -12.72 -1.71 -1.20
CA SER A 175 -12.90 -2.39 -2.49
C SER A 175 -12.42 -3.85 -2.52
N LEU A 176 -11.65 -4.24 -1.52
CA LEU A 176 -11.16 -5.61 -1.34
C LEU A 176 -11.89 -6.34 -0.18
N GLY A 177 -12.96 -5.73 0.36
CA GLY A 177 -13.78 -6.32 1.44
C GLY A 177 -13.38 -5.88 2.84
N GLY A 178 -12.61 -4.79 2.97
CA GLY A 178 -12.31 -4.18 4.28
C GLY A 178 -13.57 -3.63 4.93
N GLY A 179 -13.68 -3.78 6.25
CA GLY A 179 -14.80 -3.24 7.04
C GLY A 179 -14.89 -1.72 6.97
N ASP A 180 -16.10 -1.20 7.04
CA ASP A 180 -16.40 0.24 7.06
C ASP A 180 -16.65 0.68 8.52
N ASP A 181 -15.64 0.47 9.36
CA ASP A 181 -15.67 0.70 10.81
C ASP A 181 -14.38 1.34 11.33
N ILE A 182 -14.43 1.87 12.56
CA ILE A 182 -13.33 2.63 13.18
C ILE A 182 -12.05 1.81 13.37
N GLN A 183 -12.15 0.48 13.50
CA GLN A 183 -10.98 -0.39 13.66
C GLN A 183 -10.17 -0.45 12.36
N ASN A 184 -10.85 -0.34 11.22
CA ASN A 184 -10.23 -0.33 9.90
C ASN A 184 -9.86 1.09 9.40
N TYR A 185 -10.29 2.16 10.08
CA TYR A 185 -10.00 3.53 9.68
C TYR A 185 -8.66 4.03 10.21
N ARG A 186 -7.94 4.80 9.37
CA ARG A 186 -6.68 5.46 9.73
C ARG A 186 -6.64 6.87 9.15
N LEU A 187 -6.03 7.81 9.89
CA LEU A 187 -5.74 9.14 9.36
C LEU A 187 -4.55 9.08 8.41
N ILE A 188 -4.76 9.54 7.20
CA ILE A 188 -3.75 9.55 6.14
C ILE A 188 -3.70 10.91 5.46
N CYS A 189 -2.54 11.36 4.99
CA CYS A 189 -2.46 12.53 4.14
C CYS A 189 -2.91 12.19 2.71
N GLY A 190 -3.54 13.13 2.02
CA GLY A 190 -4.14 12.90 0.70
C GLY A 190 -3.15 12.38 -0.33
N TRP A 191 -1.86 12.85 -0.28
CA TRP A 191 -0.82 12.30 -1.14
C TRP A 191 -0.60 10.80 -0.95
N ALA A 192 -0.41 10.38 0.30
CA ALA A 192 -0.17 8.97 0.61
C ALA A 192 -1.40 8.10 0.29
N ASN A 193 -2.62 8.63 0.52
CA ASN A 193 -3.85 7.94 0.17
C ASN A 193 -3.99 7.74 -1.35
N LYS A 194 -3.69 8.78 -2.14
CA LYS A 194 -3.67 8.70 -3.61
C LYS A 194 -2.66 7.67 -4.12
N VAL A 195 -1.47 7.62 -3.50
CA VAL A 195 -0.41 6.66 -3.89
C VAL A 195 -0.77 5.24 -3.47
N LYS A 196 -1.26 5.05 -2.25
CA LYS A 196 -1.69 3.73 -1.75
C LYS A 196 -2.90 3.21 -2.53
N SER A 197 -3.92 4.07 -2.74
CA SER A 197 -5.17 3.67 -3.40
C SER A 197 -5.71 2.35 -2.81
N ASN A 198 -6.18 1.45 -3.65
CA ASN A 198 -6.61 0.10 -3.27
C ASN A 198 -5.52 -0.97 -3.50
N HIS A 199 -4.30 -0.56 -3.77
CA HIS A 199 -3.21 -1.48 -4.02
C HIS A 199 -2.65 -2.04 -2.71
N ILE A 200 -2.42 -3.34 -2.69
CA ILE A 200 -1.76 -4.07 -1.60
C ILE A 200 -0.38 -4.57 -2.00
N SER A 201 -0.04 -4.50 -3.28
CA SER A 201 1.24 -4.92 -3.84
C SER A 201 1.70 -3.97 -4.96
N GLY A 202 3.00 -3.72 -5.03
CA GLY A 202 3.61 -2.93 -6.11
C GLY A 202 3.55 -3.60 -7.49
N TYR A 203 3.36 -4.90 -7.53
CA TYR A 203 3.25 -5.66 -8.78
C TYR A 203 1.86 -5.62 -9.39
N SER A 204 0.83 -5.41 -8.58
CA SER A 204 -0.56 -5.32 -9.06
C SER A 204 -0.90 -3.98 -9.73
N MET A 205 -0.02 -3.01 -9.64
CA MET A 205 -0.17 -1.74 -10.35
C MET A 205 0.04 -1.96 -11.84
N GLY A 206 -0.97 -1.64 -12.66
CA GLY A 206 -0.93 -1.80 -14.11
C GLY A 206 0.34 -1.22 -14.74
N THR A 207 0.82 -1.88 -15.78
CA THR A 207 2.04 -1.53 -16.52
C THR A 207 1.92 -0.27 -17.39
N ARG A 208 0.73 0.26 -17.59
CA ARG A 208 0.57 1.61 -18.09
C ARG A 208 1.08 2.56 -17.00
N ALA A 209 2.41 2.54 -16.87
CA ALA A 209 3.09 3.67 -16.31
C ALA A 209 2.49 4.89 -17.02
N ASP A 210 2.00 5.83 -16.25
CA ASP A 210 1.89 7.17 -16.72
C ASP A 210 3.32 7.62 -17.02
N ILE A 211 3.81 7.20 -18.21
CA ILE A 211 5.14 7.53 -18.73
C ILE A 211 5.17 9.01 -19.10
N THR A 212 4.01 9.66 -19.06
CA THR A 212 3.86 11.06 -19.37
C THR A 212 4.40 11.93 -18.24
N ASN A 213 5.54 12.52 -18.47
CA ASN A 213 6.11 13.72 -17.81
C ASN A 213 6.28 13.70 -16.27
N GLN A 214 6.18 12.57 -15.58
CA GLN A 214 6.46 12.50 -14.15
C GLN A 214 7.91 12.07 -13.93
N LEU A 215 8.64 12.81 -13.09
CA LEU A 215 10.01 12.49 -12.67
C LEU A 215 10.15 11.05 -12.16
N PHE A 216 9.07 10.48 -11.64
CA PHE A 216 8.99 9.10 -11.19
C PHE A 216 7.61 8.50 -11.47
N PRO A 217 7.51 7.25 -11.92
CA PRO A 217 6.24 6.57 -12.12
C PRO A 217 5.51 6.32 -10.79
N LYS A 218 4.17 6.27 -10.80
CA LYS A 218 3.35 5.98 -9.61
C LYS A 218 3.80 4.74 -8.83
N ARG A 219 4.26 3.70 -9.54
CA ARG A 219 4.82 2.48 -8.93
C ARG A 219 6.00 2.77 -8.02
N TYR A 220 6.86 3.73 -8.40
CA TYR A 220 7.98 4.14 -7.57
C TYR A 220 7.51 4.71 -6.23
N TYR A 221 6.56 5.66 -6.26
CA TYR A 221 6.02 6.26 -5.03
C TYR A 221 5.29 5.23 -4.17
N TYR A 222 4.61 4.27 -4.78
CA TYR A 222 4.00 3.16 -4.04
C TYR A 222 5.05 2.37 -3.25
N TRP A 223 6.20 2.06 -3.85
CA TRP A 223 7.30 1.40 -3.14
C TRP A 223 7.82 2.24 -1.98
N VAL A 224 7.93 3.56 -2.15
CA VAL A 224 8.33 4.48 -1.08
C VAL A 224 7.34 4.38 0.09
N VAL A 225 6.06 4.56 -0.17
CA VAL A 225 4.99 4.49 0.83
C VAL A 225 4.93 3.13 1.50
N ARG A 226 5.00 2.06 0.71
CA ARG A 226 4.98 0.68 1.18
C ARG A 226 6.13 0.39 2.14
N LEU A 227 7.32 0.80 1.77
CA LEU A 227 8.51 0.55 2.57
C LEU A 227 8.47 1.33 3.89
N ILE A 228 8.09 2.60 3.85
CA ILE A 228 7.90 3.41 5.06
C ILE A 228 6.87 2.74 5.99
N GLY A 229 5.72 2.31 5.46
CA GLY A 229 4.68 1.65 6.23
C GLY A 229 5.11 0.32 6.85
N MET A 230 5.99 -0.43 6.19
CA MET A 230 6.52 -1.70 6.70
C MET A 230 7.60 -1.49 7.77
N ARG A 231 8.52 -0.57 7.55
CA ARG A 231 9.67 -0.34 8.45
C ARG A 231 9.30 0.51 9.66
N ARG A 232 8.48 1.53 9.46
CA ARG A 232 7.94 2.44 10.48
C ARG A 232 8.98 3.18 11.33
N LYS A 233 10.27 3.05 11.01
CA LYS A 233 11.39 3.69 11.73
C LYS A 233 12.50 4.07 10.77
N CYS A 234 13.32 5.04 11.19
CA CYS A 234 14.57 5.36 10.54
C CYS A 234 15.52 4.17 10.63
N GLU A 235 16.14 3.78 9.51
CA GLU A 235 17.06 2.64 9.43
C GLU A 235 18.53 3.07 9.57
N VAL A 236 18.79 4.33 9.90
CA VAL A 236 20.14 4.77 10.24
C VAL A 236 20.47 4.27 11.65
N GLU A 237 21.66 3.73 11.79
CA GLU A 237 22.15 3.19 13.06
C GLU A 237 22.03 4.22 14.18
N ASN A 238 21.63 3.77 15.36
CA ASN A 238 21.42 4.59 16.56
C ASN A 238 20.37 5.73 16.41
N CYS A 239 19.55 5.71 15.37
CA CYS A 239 18.44 6.64 15.22
C CYS A 239 17.15 6.08 15.82
N HIS A 240 16.55 6.80 16.77
CA HIS A 240 15.30 6.41 17.44
C HIS A 240 14.04 7.01 16.79
N ASN A 241 14.20 7.76 15.71
CA ASN A 241 13.07 8.35 14.99
C ASN A 241 12.23 7.28 14.29
N ASN A 242 10.91 7.38 14.48
CA ASN A 242 9.93 6.48 13.92
C ASN A 242 8.68 7.26 13.45
N ILE A 243 7.72 6.57 12.90
CA ILE A 243 6.51 7.17 12.30
C ILE A 243 5.65 7.97 13.31
N ASN A 244 5.78 7.69 14.60
CA ASN A 244 5.00 8.37 15.64
C ASN A 244 5.61 9.70 16.07
N ASN A 245 6.91 9.88 15.89
CA ASN A 245 7.62 11.07 16.32
C ASN A 245 8.30 11.86 15.19
N SER A 246 8.42 11.29 14.00
CA SER A 246 9.09 11.93 12.88
C SER A 246 8.42 11.55 11.55
N GLU A 247 8.45 12.48 10.62
CA GLU A 247 8.13 12.19 9.23
C GLU A 247 9.27 11.36 8.61
N LEU A 248 8.89 10.31 7.86
CA LEU A 248 9.82 9.40 7.21
C LEU A 248 9.80 9.58 5.70
N THR A 249 10.94 9.32 5.09
CA THR A 249 11.17 9.30 3.65
C THR A 249 12.17 8.19 3.30
N VAL A 250 12.71 8.18 2.09
CA VAL A 250 13.70 7.20 1.65
C VAL A 250 14.96 7.86 1.09
N ARG A 251 16.07 7.14 1.16
CA ARG A 251 17.31 7.45 0.44
C ARG A 251 17.91 6.18 -0.17
N SER A 252 18.94 6.32 -0.99
CA SER A 252 19.70 5.15 -1.43
C SER A 252 20.60 4.63 -0.30
N SER A 253 20.60 3.32 -0.08
CA SER A 253 21.58 2.66 0.80
C SER A 253 22.97 2.53 0.16
N LEU A 254 23.07 2.80 -1.15
CA LEU A 254 24.31 2.71 -1.92
C LEU A 254 25.07 4.04 -2.00
N GLY A 255 24.62 5.04 -1.27
CA GLY A 255 25.19 6.39 -1.26
C GLY A 255 24.38 7.40 -2.05
N ASP A 256 24.71 8.64 -1.83
CA ASP A 256 23.90 9.80 -2.16
C ASP A 256 23.75 10.10 -3.67
N SER A 257 24.70 9.70 -4.47
CA SER A 257 24.68 9.85 -5.94
C SER A 257 24.01 8.71 -6.69
N LYS A 258 23.53 7.70 -5.97
CA LYS A 258 22.97 6.49 -6.57
C LYS A 258 21.47 6.54 -6.71
N LEU A 259 20.96 5.87 -7.74
CA LEU A 259 19.53 5.71 -7.98
C LEU A 259 18.88 5.00 -6.79
N VAL A 260 17.77 5.55 -6.33
CA VAL A 260 16.92 4.92 -5.32
C VAL A 260 15.97 3.95 -6.02
N THR A 261 16.18 2.67 -5.82
CA THR A 261 15.34 1.59 -6.33
C THR A 261 14.65 0.87 -5.17
N PRO A 262 13.60 0.06 -5.38
CA PRO A 262 12.99 -0.73 -4.30
C PRO A 262 14.00 -1.56 -3.50
N VAL A 263 15.07 -2.05 -4.14
CA VAL A 263 16.13 -2.85 -3.49
C VAL A 263 17.08 -1.97 -2.68
N SER A 264 17.45 -0.79 -3.19
CA SER A 264 18.40 0.13 -2.55
C SER A 264 17.74 1.16 -1.63
N MET A 265 16.41 1.20 -1.53
CA MET A 265 15.72 2.12 -0.64
C MET A 265 16.04 1.84 0.83
N GLN A 266 16.48 2.85 1.56
CA GLN A 266 16.60 2.89 3.01
C GLN A 266 15.61 3.90 3.55
N VAL A 267 14.80 3.52 4.53
CA VAL A 267 13.87 4.44 5.21
C VAL A 267 14.65 5.32 6.17
N VAL A 268 14.45 6.62 6.08
CA VAL A 268 15.13 7.60 6.93
C VAL A 268 14.15 8.67 7.41
N CYS A 269 14.44 9.26 8.59
CA CYS A 269 13.72 10.44 9.03
C CYS A 269 14.23 11.69 8.27
N GLN A 270 13.50 12.79 8.36
CA GLN A 270 13.88 14.04 7.68
C GLN A 270 15.29 14.51 8.01
N HIS A 271 15.74 14.33 9.28
CA HIS A 271 17.11 14.67 9.68
C HIS A 271 18.16 13.89 8.89
N HIS A 272 17.94 12.61 8.64
CA HIS A 272 18.84 11.73 7.87
C HIS A 272 18.49 11.65 6.38
N ALA A 273 17.40 12.29 5.99
CA ALA A 273 17.00 12.41 4.59
C ALA A 273 17.94 13.29 3.79
N SER A 274 18.60 14.14 4.52
CA SER A 274 19.49 15.24 4.22
C SER A 274 19.90 15.49 2.77
N LEU A 275 20.07 16.67 2.53
CA LEU A 275 21.24 17.50 2.20
C LEU A 275 21.87 17.18 0.83
N LEU A 276 21.33 16.20 0.11
CA LEU A 276 21.74 15.96 -1.26
C LEU A 276 21.33 17.13 -2.13
N SER A 277 22.29 17.74 -2.78
CA SER A 277 22.05 18.64 -3.88
C SER A 277 21.05 18.02 -4.86
N GLY A 278 19.95 18.72 -5.16
CA GLY A 278 18.91 18.27 -6.07
C GLY A 278 17.91 17.23 -5.53
N ARG A 279 17.86 16.99 -4.21
CA ARG A 279 16.80 16.20 -3.58
C ARG A 279 15.48 16.95 -3.52
N TYR A 280 15.55 18.20 -3.09
CA TYR A 280 14.39 19.08 -3.01
C TYR A 280 14.28 19.88 -4.30
N VAL A 281 13.11 19.83 -4.90
CA VAL A 281 12.80 20.48 -6.18
C VAL A 281 11.59 21.37 -6.02
N SER A 282 11.49 22.42 -6.84
CA SER A 282 10.32 23.29 -6.83
C SER A 282 9.06 22.46 -7.03
N ARG A 283 8.01 22.70 -6.21
CA ARG A 283 6.71 22.03 -6.39
C ARG A 283 6.10 22.28 -7.76
N LEU A 284 6.41 23.43 -8.38
CA LEU A 284 5.87 23.84 -9.67
C LEU A 284 6.18 22.87 -10.81
N ILE A 285 7.24 22.07 -10.71
CA ILE A 285 7.54 21.03 -11.71
C ILE A 285 6.51 19.89 -11.76
N TYR A 286 5.63 19.81 -10.76
CA TYR A 286 4.56 18.81 -10.66
C TYR A 286 3.17 19.38 -10.98
N GLU A 287 3.06 20.68 -11.29
CA GLU A 287 1.79 21.38 -11.57
C GLU A 287 1.33 21.25 -13.03
N ASN A 288 2.06 20.50 -13.88
CA ASN A 288 1.74 20.28 -15.31
C ASN A 288 0.92 19.00 -15.54
#